data_d5a71ee6030b5608c9d86830815e6145
#
_entry.id   d5a71ee6030b5608c9d86830815e6145
#
_cell.length_a   1.000
_cell.length_b   1.000
_cell.length_c   1.000
_cell.angle_alpha   90.00
_cell.angle_beta   90.00
_cell.angle_gamma   90.00
#
_symmetry.space_group_name_H-M   'P 1'
#
loop_
_entity.id
_entity.type
_entity.pdbx_description
1 polymer ?
#
loop_
_entity_poly.entity_id
_entity_poly.type
_entity_poly.pdbx_seq_one_letter_code
_entity_poly.pdbx_strand_id
1 'polypeptide(L)'
;EIGGRYTPNLKATEIKLYDGLSAVSASNPNAFDMRAFIKPLHRFMPAGFYYKTFIKQKVWAKVENSIRAFSGFSKAPTEEDVDVYDHIFHHAEVVVIGGGAAGISAALEVLNNSQKERVILVDERSQLGGELFNEFSSDEAAMKWHKDSVNQLLSFASKYSERFTLLTQSTAYAWHDHNFIEVLETITTAESLTSSESEKARKIVHR
;
A
#
# COMPACT_ATOMS: atom_id res chain seq x y z
N GLU A 1 5.34 -0.52 -15.22
CA GLU A 1 4.95 -1.73 -15.99
C GLU A 1 5.85 -2.88 -15.60
N ILE A 2 5.29 -3.99 -15.20
CA ILE A 2 6.02 -5.24 -14.97
C ILE A 2 5.59 -6.19 -16.09
N GLY A 3 6.53 -6.66 -16.91
CA GLY A 3 6.23 -7.61 -17.99
C GLY A 3 5.17 -7.15 -19.00
N GLY A 4 5.08 -5.84 -19.25
CA GLY A 4 4.03 -5.25 -20.09
C GLY A 4 2.72 -4.93 -19.37
N ARG A 5 2.60 -5.30 -18.09
CA ARG A 5 1.39 -5.08 -17.29
C ARG A 5 1.39 -3.69 -16.64
N TYR A 6 0.30 -2.99 -16.77
CA TYR A 6 0.08 -1.68 -16.18
C TYR A 6 -0.65 -1.80 -14.83
N THR A 7 -0.01 -1.34 -13.77
CA THR A 7 -0.64 -1.26 -12.45
C THR A 7 -0.85 0.21 -12.09
N PRO A 8 -2.10 0.68 -12.01
CA PRO A 8 -2.40 2.09 -11.75
C PRO A 8 -2.24 2.46 -10.27
N ASN A 9 -2.02 3.76 -10.02
CA ASN A 9 -2.08 4.40 -8.70
C ASN A 9 -1.10 3.84 -7.65
N LEU A 10 0.02 3.26 -8.09
CA LEU A 10 1.07 2.84 -7.17
C LEU A 10 1.82 4.04 -6.60
N LYS A 11 2.17 4.00 -5.33
CA LYS A 11 3.02 4.99 -4.70
C LYS A 11 4.49 4.63 -4.92
N ALA A 12 5.29 5.61 -5.33
CA ALA A 12 6.71 5.40 -5.62
C ALA A 12 7.52 4.89 -4.40
N THR A 13 7.06 5.21 -3.19
CA THR A 13 7.71 4.81 -1.93
C THR A 13 7.43 3.37 -1.50
N GLU A 14 6.49 2.69 -2.16
CA GLU A 14 6.06 1.33 -1.80
C GLU A 14 6.63 0.27 -2.75
N ILE A 15 7.08 0.69 -3.94
CA ILE A 15 7.55 -0.21 -4.98
C ILE A 15 9.04 -0.43 -4.87
N LYS A 16 9.43 -1.69 -4.71
CA LYS A 16 10.83 -2.07 -4.77
C LYS A 16 11.37 -1.87 -6.18
N LEU A 17 12.49 -1.19 -6.30
CA LEU A 17 13.16 -1.00 -7.60
C LEU A 17 13.69 -2.34 -8.12
N TYR A 18 13.46 -2.60 -9.38
CA TYR A 18 14.00 -3.76 -10.11
C TYR A 18 14.40 -3.32 -11.53
N ASP A 19 15.24 -4.10 -12.16
CA ASP A 19 15.71 -3.82 -13.52
C ASP A 19 14.55 -3.96 -14.53
N GLY A 20 14.42 -2.97 -15.42
CA GLY A 20 13.29 -2.91 -16.36
C GLY A 20 12.02 -2.25 -15.85
N LEU A 21 12.00 -1.72 -14.60
CA LEU A 21 10.84 -0.97 -14.09
C LEU A 21 10.59 0.27 -14.95
N SER A 22 9.40 0.37 -15.53
CA SER A 22 8.92 1.56 -16.22
C SER A 22 7.85 2.24 -15.38
N ALA A 23 8.08 3.48 -14.99
CA ALA A 23 7.14 4.26 -14.20
C ALA A 23 6.70 5.52 -14.95
N VAL A 24 5.40 5.74 -15.02
CA VAL A 24 4.79 6.90 -15.67
C VAL A 24 3.99 7.67 -14.61
N SER A 25 4.16 8.99 -14.58
CA SER A 25 3.37 9.84 -13.68
C SER A 25 1.88 9.76 -14.00
N ALA A 26 1.06 9.49 -12.98
CA ALA A 26 -0.39 9.50 -13.11
C ALA A 26 -0.95 10.89 -13.47
N SER A 27 -0.30 11.95 -12.99
CA SER A 27 -0.76 13.33 -13.19
C SER A 27 -0.28 13.93 -14.51
N ASN A 28 0.89 13.50 -14.99
CA ASN A 28 1.53 14.10 -16.18
C ASN A 28 2.30 13.03 -16.97
N PRO A 29 1.60 12.24 -17.80
CA PRO A 29 2.24 11.18 -18.58
C PRO A 29 3.11 11.72 -19.74
N ASN A 30 3.01 13.01 -20.07
CA ASN A 30 3.73 13.62 -21.18
C ASN A 30 4.74 14.67 -20.71
N ALA A 31 5.83 14.85 -21.44
CA ALA A 31 6.85 15.86 -21.16
C ALA A 31 6.32 17.31 -21.21
N PHE A 32 5.24 17.56 -21.94
CA PHE A 32 4.59 18.87 -22.02
C PHE A 32 3.24 18.84 -21.31
N ASP A 33 3.17 19.58 -20.17
CA ASP A 33 1.97 19.65 -19.35
C ASP A 33 1.14 20.89 -19.67
N MET A 34 0.17 20.74 -20.55
CA MET A 34 -0.81 21.82 -20.82
C MET A 34 -1.65 22.21 -19.60
N ARG A 35 -1.74 21.35 -18.57
CA ARG A 35 -2.48 21.62 -17.33
C ARG A 35 -1.79 22.68 -16.48
N ALA A 36 -0.49 22.89 -16.69
CA ALA A 36 0.24 23.98 -16.03
C ALA A 36 -0.38 25.35 -16.30
N PHE A 37 -1.02 25.55 -17.45
CA PHE A 37 -1.73 26.78 -17.78
C PHE A 37 -3.00 27.02 -16.93
N ILE A 38 -3.53 25.99 -16.28
CA ILE A 38 -4.70 26.11 -15.40
C ILE A 38 -4.26 26.57 -13.99
N LYS A 39 -2.96 26.41 -13.66
CA LYS A 39 -2.41 26.75 -12.35
C LYS A 39 -2.73 28.20 -11.91
N PRO A 40 -2.64 29.23 -12.73
CA PRO A 40 -3.03 30.58 -12.34
C PRO A 40 -4.54 30.75 -12.09
N LEU A 41 -5.37 29.86 -12.64
CA LEU A 41 -6.82 29.88 -12.47
C LEU A 41 -7.29 29.21 -11.17
N HIS A 42 -6.40 28.58 -10.40
CA HIS A 42 -6.75 27.88 -9.16
C HIS A 42 -7.48 28.80 -8.16
N ARG A 43 -7.16 30.09 -8.16
CA ARG A 43 -7.80 31.10 -7.30
C ARG A 43 -9.31 31.23 -7.55
N PHE A 44 -9.76 30.94 -8.76
CA PHE A 44 -11.17 30.99 -9.16
C PHE A 44 -11.86 29.62 -9.07
N MET A 45 -11.14 28.57 -8.69
CA MET A 45 -11.61 27.19 -8.60
C MET A 45 -11.55 26.71 -7.14
N PRO A 46 -12.48 27.17 -6.28
CA PRO A 46 -12.49 26.71 -4.89
C PRO A 46 -12.77 25.23 -4.79
N ALA A 47 -12.44 24.64 -3.64
CA ALA A 47 -12.74 23.24 -3.35
C ALA A 47 -14.23 22.94 -3.64
N GLY A 48 -14.50 21.90 -4.38
CA GLY A 48 -15.86 21.54 -4.80
C GLY A 48 -16.40 22.28 -6.03
N PHE A 49 -15.57 23.12 -6.70
CA PHE A 49 -15.96 23.78 -7.95
C PHE A 49 -16.60 22.84 -8.96
N TYR A 50 -16.02 21.67 -9.15
CA TYR A 50 -16.50 20.67 -10.11
C TYR A 50 -17.88 20.09 -9.72
N TYR A 51 -18.16 19.89 -8.43
CA TYR A 51 -19.49 19.46 -7.96
C TYR A 51 -20.55 20.51 -8.26
N LYS A 52 -20.28 21.77 -7.99
CA LYS A 52 -21.24 22.85 -8.22
C LYS A 52 -21.49 23.09 -9.71
N THR A 53 -20.46 23.00 -10.52
CA THR A 53 -20.53 23.35 -11.94
C THR A 53 -21.07 22.21 -12.82
N PHE A 54 -20.72 20.97 -12.49
CA PHE A 54 -20.98 19.80 -13.34
C PHE A 54 -21.94 18.77 -12.73
N ILE A 55 -22.71 19.16 -11.70
CA ILE A 55 -23.61 18.26 -10.97
C ILE A 55 -24.75 17.66 -11.83
N LYS A 56 -25.05 18.26 -12.96
CA LYS A 56 -26.08 17.70 -13.86
C LYS A 56 -25.55 16.41 -14.50
N GLN A 57 -26.28 15.31 -14.31
CA GLN A 57 -25.88 13.97 -14.72
C GLN A 57 -25.36 13.86 -16.18
N LYS A 58 -26.03 14.54 -17.14
CA LYS A 58 -25.60 14.53 -18.54
C LYS A 58 -24.28 15.28 -18.79
N VAL A 59 -23.98 16.29 -17.98
CA VAL A 59 -22.72 17.03 -18.07
C VAL A 59 -21.62 16.25 -17.36
N TRP A 60 -21.94 15.67 -16.19
CA TRP A 60 -21.00 14.86 -15.43
C TRP A 60 -20.42 13.71 -16.26
N ALA A 61 -21.24 12.91 -16.92
CA ALA A 61 -20.79 11.81 -17.76
C ALA A 61 -19.79 12.21 -18.86
N LYS A 62 -19.84 13.45 -19.33
CA LYS A 62 -18.90 13.97 -20.35
C LYS A 62 -17.59 14.47 -19.77
N VAL A 63 -17.60 15.00 -18.56
CA VAL A 63 -16.43 15.66 -17.95
C VAL A 63 -15.72 14.80 -16.93
N GLU A 64 -16.35 13.73 -16.45
CA GLU A 64 -15.80 12.84 -15.42
C GLU A 64 -14.40 12.34 -15.76
N ASN A 65 -14.23 11.81 -16.97
CA ASN A 65 -12.92 11.32 -17.41
C ASN A 65 -11.83 12.40 -17.40
N SER A 66 -12.19 13.63 -17.77
CA SER A 66 -11.26 14.75 -17.72
C SER A 66 -10.93 15.13 -16.28
N ILE A 67 -11.93 15.18 -15.41
CA ILE A 67 -11.75 15.47 -13.98
C ILE A 67 -10.88 14.41 -13.32
N ARG A 68 -11.11 13.12 -13.57
CA ARG A 68 -10.26 12.03 -13.08
C ARG A 68 -8.82 12.20 -13.54
N ALA A 69 -8.61 12.49 -14.82
CA ALA A 69 -7.28 12.73 -15.35
C ALA A 69 -6.58 13.94 -14.69
N PHE A 70 -7.33 15.01 -14.39
CA PHE A 70 -6.81 16.17 -13.66
C PHE A 70 -6.48 15.87 -12.19
N SER A 71 -7.25 15.00 -11.56
CA SER A 71 -7.04 14.58 -10.16
C SER A 71 -5.86 13.63 -9.98
N GLY A 72 -5.19 13.22 -11.07
CA GLY A 72 -4.06 12.30 -11.02
C GLY A 72 -4.45 10.83 -10.85
N PHE A 73 -5.72 10.50 -11.00
CA PHE A 73 -6.14 9.09 -11.04
C PHE A 73 -5.81 8.48 -12.38
N SER A 74 -5.09 7.37 -12.36
CA SER A 74 -4.78 6.58 -13.54
C SER A 74 -6.04 5.93 -14.12
N LYS A 75 -5.96 5.53 -15.38
CA LYS A 75 -7.02 4.74 -16.00
C LYS A 75 -7.07 3.36 -15.35
N ALA A 76 -8.27 2.82 -15.21
CA ALA A 76 -8.41 1.42 -14.80
C ALA A 76 -7.78 0.51 -15.87
N PRO A 77 -7.15 -0.61 -15.47
CA PRO A 77 -6.72 -1.63 -16.43
C PRO A 77 -7.91 -2.12 -17.24
N THR A 78 -7.69 -2.35 -18.53
CA THR A 78 -8.70 -2.93 -19.46
C THR A 78 -8.45 -4.40 -19.70
N GLU A 79 -7.32 -4.91 -19.26
CA GLU A 79 -6.91 -6.30 -19.38
C GLU A 79 -7.49 -7.12 -18.24
N GLU A 80 -7.72 -8.40 -18.50
CA GLU A 80 -8.15 -9.35 -17.48
C GLU A 80 -7.10 -9.46 -16.36
N ASP A 81 -7.56 -9.58 -15.13
CA ASP A 81 -6.68 -9.87 -14.01
C ASP A 81 -6.26 -11.35 -14.06
N VAL A 82 -4.99 -11.57 -14.35
CA VAL A 82 -4.40 -12.92 -14.45
C VAL A 82 -3.82 -13.42 -13.12
N ASP A 83 -3.87 -12.61 -12.07
CA ASP A 83 -3.34 -12.99 -10.76
C ASP A 83 -4.14 -14.13 -10.14
N VAL A 84 -3.45 -14.92 -9.33
CA VAL A 84 -4.07 -16.02 -8.59
C VAL A 84 -4.26 -15.58 -7.14
N TYR A 85 -5.48 -15.71 -6.64
CA TYR A 85 -5.85 -15.29 -5.29
C TYR A 85 -6.15 -16.50 -4.42
N ASP A 86 -5.42 -16.62 -3.32
CA ASP A 86 -5.75 -17.53 -2.22
C ASP A 86 -6.47 -16.74 -1.11
N HIS A 87 -7.33 -17.40 -0.35
CA HIS A 87 -8.07 -16.78 0.75
C HIS A 87 -7.73 -17.48 2.07
N ILE A 88 -7.30 -16.71 3.06
CA ILE A 88 -6.98 -17.18 4.41
C ILE A 88 -7.79 -16.39 5.42
N PHE A 89 -8.41 -17.10 6.37
CA PHE A 89 -9.18 -16.48 7.45
C PHE A 89 -8.38 -16.53 8.76
N HIS A 90 -8.33 -15.40 9.43
CA HIS A 90 -7.67 -15.23 10.72
C HIS A 90 -8.67 -14.76 11.78
N HIS A 91 -8.35 -15.09 13.02
CA HIS A 91 -8.98 -14.50 14.19
C HIS A 91 -7.90 -13.96 15.11
N ALA A 92 -7.93 -12.68 15.39
CA ALA A 92 -6.99 -12.01 16.27
C ALA A 92 -7.72 -11.02 17.17
N GLU A 93 -7.21 -10.85 18.37
CA GLU A 93 -7.74 -9.86 19.33
C GLU A 93 -7.24 -8.46 18.98
N VAL A 94 -6.08 -8.36 18.34
CA VAL A 94 -5.47 -7.08 17.95
C VAL A 94 -4.93 -7.16 16.54
N VAL A 95 -5.37 -6.22 15.70
CA VAL A 95 -4.78 -5.99 14.37
C VAL A 95 -4.14 -4.62 14.38
N VAL A 96 -2.86 -4.56 14.05
CA VAL A 96 -2.08 -3.33 13.94
C VAL A 96 -1.82 -3.06 12.46
N ILE A 97 -2.29 -1.94 11.96
CA ILE A 97 -2.10 -1.55 10.56
C ILE A 97 -1.04 -0.45 10.49
N GLY A 98 0.06 -0.76 9.85
CA GLY A 98 1.25 0.06 9.71
C GLY A 98 2.38 -0.35 10.64
N GLY A 99 3.51 -0.75 10.06
CA GLY A 99 4.72 -1.20 10.75
C GLY A 99 5.75 -0.08 10.97
N GLY A 100 5.31 1.16 11.15
CA GLY A 100 6.16 2.26 11.61
C GLY A 100 6.44 2.19 13.11
N ALA A 101 7.11 3.20 13.68
CA ALA A 101 7.48 3.24 15.10
C ALA A 101 6.28 3.01 16.03
N ALA A 102 5.14 3.62 15.74
CA ALA A 102 3.93 3.48 16.55
C ALA A 102 3.36 2.05 16.49
N GLY A 103 3.28 1.47 15.29
CA GLY A 103 2.76 0.10 15.12
C GLY A 103 3.68 -0.95 15.73
N ILE A 104 4.99 -0.81 15.55
CA ILE A 104 5.99 -1.68 16.20
C ILE A 104 5.82 -1.62 17.74
N SER A 105 5.73 -0.41 18.30
CA SER A 105 5.54 -0.23 19.74
C SER A 105 4.23 -0.84 20.23
N ALA A 106 3.13 -0.62 19.51
CA ALA A 106 1.83 -1.16 19.88
C ALA A 106 1.81 -2.70 19.85
N ALA A 107 2.38 -3.30 18.81
CA ALA A 107 2.46 -4.76 18.71
C ALA A 107 3.31 -5.35 19.86
N LEU A 108 4.48 -4.76 20.12
CA LEU A 108 5.36 -5.21 21.19
C LEU A 108 4.72 -5.06 22.56
N GLU A 109 3.99 -3.96 22.81
CA GLU A 109 3.29 -3.72 24.07
C GLU A 109 2.30 -4.85 24.37
N VAL A 110 1.48 -5.22 23.41
CA VAL A 110 0.52 -6.33 23.57
C VAL A 110 1.25 -7.67 23.75
N LEU A 111 2.25 -7.96 22.91
CA LEU A 111 2.96 -9.24 22.94
C LEU A 111 3.74 -9.45 24.25
N ASN A 112 4.29 -8.40 24.84
CA ASN A 112 5.07 -8.46 26.07
C ASN A 112 4.17 -8.53 27.32
N ASN A 113 3.04 -7.83 27.33
CA ASN A 113 2.18 -7.71 28.52
C ASN A 113 1.05 -8.73 28.57
N SER A 114 0.76 -9.40 27.48
CA SER A 114 -0.22 -10.46 27.44
C SER A 114 0.38 -11.76 26.91
N GLN A 115 -0.17 -12.88 27.35
CA GLN A 115 0.18 -14.22 26.84
C GLN A 115 -0.95 -14.87 26.04
N LYS A 116 -2.09 -14.22 25.93
CA LYS A 116 -3.32 -14.80 25.34
C LYS A 116 -3.69 -14.18 24.02
N GLU A 117 -3.49 -12.88 23.89
CA GLU A 117 -3.92 -12.16 22.70
C GLU A 117 -3.07 -12.52 21.49
N ARG A 118 -3.76 -12.74 20.37
CA ARG A 118 -3.16 -12.90 19.06
C ARG A 118 -3.09 -11.54 18.40
N VAL A 119 -1.93 -11.25 17.84
CA VAL A 119 -1.62 -9.97 17.20
C VAL A 119 -1.30 -10.22 15.74
N ILE A 120 -1.91 -9.45 14.85
CA ILE A 120 -1.53 -9.39 13.44
C ILE A 120 -0.98 -7.99 13.17
N LEU A 121 0.24 -7.90 12.67
CA LEU A 121 0.85 -6.64 12.22
C LEU A 121 0.92 -6.65 10.70
N VAL A 122 0.30 -5.66 10.08
CA VAL A 122 0.22 -5.49 8.63
C VAL A 122 1.04 -4.28 8.21
N ASP A 123 1.91 -4.42 7.22
CA ASP A 123 2.61 -3.29 6.59
C ASP A 123 2.69 -3.45 5.08
N GLU A 124 2.48 -2.35 4.36
CA GLU A 124 2.55 -2.32 2.89
C GLU A 124 3.98 -2.44 2.36
N ARG A 125 4.97 -2.09 3.17
CA ARG A 125 6.39 -2.18 2.82
C ARG A 125 6.93 -3.59 3.09
N SER A 126 8.03 -3.91 2.44
CA SER A 126 8.75 -5.16 2.68
C SER A 126 9.54 -5.17 3.98
N GLN A 127 9.76 -3.99 4.58
CA GLN A 127 10.53 -3.80 5.81
C GLN A 127 9.78 -2.90 6.78
N LEU A 128 9.76 -3.31 8.04
CA LEU A 128 9.18 -2.51 9.11
C LEU A 128 10.07 -1.30 9.43
N GLY A 129 9.47 -0.21 9.85
CA GLY A 129 10.18 1.01 10.28
C GLY A 129 9.56 2.30 9.77
N GLY A 130 8.84 2.26 8.66
CA GLY A 130 8.16 3.46 8.13
C GLY A 130 9.11 4.62 7.90
N GLU A 131 8.79 5.78 8.45
CA GLU A 131 9.57 7.02 8.33
C GLU A 131 10.93 6.99 9.06
N LEU A 132 11.17 6.02 9.94
CA LEU A 132 12.47 5.87 10.61
C LEU A 132 13.64 5.73 9.63
N PHE A 133 13.38 5.19 8.43
CA PHE A 133 14.40 5.10 7.40
C PHE A 133 14.73 6.43 6.74
N ASN A 134 13.79 7.39 6.75
CA ASN A 134 13.95 8.66 6.05
C ASN A 134 14.48 9.78 6.97
N GLU A 135 13.87 9.95 8.12
CA GLU A 135 14.13 11.11 9.00
C GLU A 135 15.20 10.85 10.06
N PHE A 136 15.31 9.61 10.53
CA PHE A 136 16.14 9.26 11.69
C PHE A 136 17.35 8.41 11.34
N SER A 137 17.73 8.34 10.07
CA SER A 137 18.91 7.55 9.66
C SER A 137 20.23 8.03 10.30
N SER A 138 20.28 9.29 10.77
CA SER A 138 21.42 9.87 11.48
C SER A 138 21.31 9.77 13.02
N ASP A 139 20.17 9.37 13.57
CA ASP A 139 19.96 9.17 15.00
C ASP A 139 20.28 7.71 15.40
N GLU A 140 21.45 7.51 15.99
CA GLU A 140 21.93 6.18 16.41
C GLU A 140 20.98 5.52 17.44
N ALA A 141 20.37 6.30 18.33
CA ALA A 141 19.45 5.76 19.34
C ALA A 141 18.15 5.27 18.71
N ALA A 142 17.59 6.04 17.78
CA ALA A 142 16.39 5.66 17.04
C ALA A 142 16.66 4.41 16.16
N MET A 143 17.79 4.36 15.49
CA MET A 143 18.18 3.21 14.67
C MET A 143 18.44 1.95 15.50
N LYS A 144 19.05 2.09 16.67
CA LYS A 144 19.23 0.98 17.60
C LYS A 144 17.88 0.47 18.11
N TRP A 145 17.01 1.36 18.58
CA TRP A 145 15.67 1.00 19.02
C TRP A 145 14.89 0.25 17.93
N HIS A 146 14.93 0.76 16.71
CA HIS A 146 14.26 0.13 15.56
C HIS A 146 14.77 -1.30 15.35
N LYS A 147 16.10 -1.47 15.24
CA LYS A 147 16.73 -2.77 15.04
C LYS A 147 16.37 -3.76 16.14
N ASP A 148 16.46 -3.34 17.39
CA ASP A 148 16.18 -4.20 18.54
C ASP A 148 14.69 -4.59 18.57
N SER A 149 13.79 -3.64 18.30
CA SER A 149 12.34 -3.87 18.26
C SER A 149 11.92 -4.80 17.12
N VAL A 150 12.45 -4.60 15.92
CA VAL A 150 12.18 -5.50 14.78
C VAL A 150 12.70 -6.90 15.06
N ASN A 151 13.91 -7.05 15.60
CA ASN A 151 14.45 -8.36 15.99
C ASN A 151 13.58 -9.05 17.04
N GLN A 152 13.03 -8.30 17.99
CA GLN A 152 12.11 -8.84 18.98
C GLN A 152 10.82 -9.34 18.32
N LEU A 153 10.21 -8.57 17.41
CA LEU A 153 9.03 -9.01 16.65
C LEU A 153 9.30 -10.26 15.81
N LEU A 154 10.43 -10.32 15.10
CA LEU A 154 10.81 -11.51 14.34
C LEU A 154 11.03 -12.73 15.26
N SER A 155 11.56 -12.52 16.46
CA SER A 155 11.66 -13.58 17.46
C SER A 155 10.28 -14.07 17.92
N PHE A 156 9.31 -13.16 18.12
CA PHE A 156 7.93 -13.55 18.41
C PHE A 156 7.31 -14.33 17.27
N ALA A 157 7.46 -13.89 16.02
CA ALA A 157 6.93 -14.57 14.85
C ALA A 157 7.48 -16.00 14.71
N SER A 158 8.76 -16.21 15.01
CA SER A 158 9.39 -17.54 14.91
C SER A 158 9.03 -18.45 16.08
N LYS A 159 8.91 -17.94 17.31
CA LYS A 159 8.66 -18.74 18.52
C LYS A 159 7.19 -18.95 18.81
N TYR A 160 6.35 -17.99 18.47
CA TYR A 160 4.94 -17.93 18.85
C TYR A 160 4.08 -17.61 17.65
N SER A 161 4.24 -18.37 16.55
CA SER A 161 3.49 -18.20 15.31
C SER A 161 1.97 -18.29 15.48
N GLU A 162 1.51 -18.95 16.54
CA GLU A 162 0.09 -19.00 16.90
C GLU A 162 -0.44 -17.68 17.48
N ARG A 163 0.47 -16.83 17.98
CA ARG A 163 0.12 -15.58 18.65
C ARG A 163 0.49 -14.32 17.88
N PHE A 164 1.46 -14.42 17.00
CA PHE A 164 1.91 -13.27 16.23
C PHE A 164 2.07 -13.62 14.76
N THR A 165 1.33 -12.90 13.93
CA THR A 165 1.42 -12.96 12.48
C THR A 165 1.93 -11.62 11.96
N LEU A 166 3.01 -11.66 11.18
CA LEU A 166 3.56 -10.49 10.51
C LEU A 166 3.28 -10.60 9.02
N LEU A 167 2.52 -9.64 8.49
CA LEU A 167 2.19 -9.51 7.08
C LEU A 167 2.90 -8.26 6.52
N THR A 168 4.03 -8.44 5.86
CA THR A 168 4.72 -7.41 5.07
C THR A 168 4.27 -7.47 3.61
N GLN A 169 4.55 -6.44 2.82
CA GLN A 169 4.06 -6.30 1.44
C GLN A 169 2.54 -6.51 1.35
N SER A 170 1.83 -6.06 2.38
CA SER A 170 0.43 -6.35 2.61
C SER A 170 -0.35 -5.07 2.87
N THR A 171 -1.41 -4.87 2.11
CA THR A 171 -2.24 -3.67 2.20
C THR A 171 -3.59 -4.01 2.81
N ALA A 172 -3.92 -3.39 3.95
CA ALA A 172 -5.28 -3.42 4.47
C ALA A 172 -6.15 -2.48 3.61
N TYR A 173 -7.02 -3.05 2.79
CA TYR A 173 -7.77 -2.29 1.79
C TYR A 173 -9.24 -2.10 2.13
N ALA A 174 -9.79 -2.87 3.07
CA ALA A 174 -11.17 -2.73 3.50
C ALA A 174 -11.33 -2.98 5.00
N TRP A 175 -12.24 -2.22 5.61
CA TRP A 175 -12.69 -2.39 6.97
C TRP A 175 -14.22 -2.32 6.99
N HIS A 176 -14.83 -3.41 7.42
CA HIS A 176 -16.26 -3.60 7.45
C HIS A 176 -16.78 -3.62 8.89
N ASP A 177 -18.11 -3.75 9.02
CA ASP A 177 -18.76 -3.92 10.31
C ASP A 177 -18.18 -5.12 11.09
N HIS A 178 -18.26 -5.06 12.41
CA HIS A 178 -17.73 -6.06 13.34
C HIS A 178 -16.21 -6.26 13.29
N ASN A 179 -15.48 -5.19 12.91
CA ASN A 179 -14.02 -5.21 12.77
C ASN A 179 -13.50 -6.28 11.79
N PHE A 180 -14.28 -6.57 10.76
CA PHE A 180 -13.85 -7.43 9.69
C PHE A 180 -12.94 -6.64 8.74
N ILE A 181 -11.67 -7.06 8.65
CA ILE A 181 -10.62 -6.37 7.90
C ILE A 181 -10.16 -7.28 6.78
N GLU A 182 -10.06 -6.74 5.57
CA GLU A 182 -9.48 -7.44 4.43
C GLU A 182 -8.10 -6.88 4.10
N VAL A 183 -7.14 -7.79 3.98
CA VAL A 183 -5.74 -7.48 3.71
C VAL A 183 -5.29 -8.24 2.46
N LEU A 184 -4.70 -7.54 1.51
CA LEU A 184 -4.11 -8.13 0.33
C LEU A 184 -2.59 -8.22 0.50
N GLU A 185 -2.07 -9.43 0.58
CA GLU A 185 -0.65 -9.74 0.57
C GLU A 185 -0.18 -10.06 -0.85
N THR A 186 0.92 -9.46 -1.29
CA THR A 186 1.56 -9.77 -2.56
C THR A 186 2.78 -10.63 -2.31
N ILE A 187 2.74 -11.88 -2.76
CA ILE A 187 3.86 -12.80 -2.64
C ILE A 187 4.78 -12.63 -3.85
N THR A 188 5.93 -12.01 -3.62
CA THR A 188 6.98 -11.90 -4.63
C THR A 188 8.01 -12.98 -4.34
N THR A 189 8.00 -14.08 -5.11
CA THR A 189 9.09 -15.05 -5.06
C THR A 189 10.24 -14.59 -5.94
N ALA A 190 11.49 -14.84 -5.51
CA ALA A 190 12.68 -14.49 -6.28
C ALA A 190 12.70 -15.16 -7.68
N GLU A 191 12.02 -16.26 -7.85
CA GLU A 191 11.85 -16.97 -9.11
C GLU A 191 10.88 -16.25 -10.08
N SER A 192 9.92 -15.48 -9.57
CA SER A 192 8.98 -14.71 -10.39
C SER A 192 9.63 -13.52 -11.09
N LEU A 193 10.84 -13.12 -10.69
CA LEU A 193 11.56 -11.99 -11.28
C LEU A 193 12.42 -12.37 -12.49
N THR A 194 12.61 -13.66 -12.79
CA THR A 194 13.56 -14.14 -13.81
C THR A 194 12.95 -14.96 -14.94
N SER A 195 11.69 -15.34 -14.88
CA SER A 195 11.05 -16.19 -15.91
C SER A 195 9.96 -15.43 -16.69
N SER A 196 9.79 -15.78 -17.95
CA SER A 196 8.69 -15.30 -18.81
C SER A 196 7.28 -15.73 -18.33
N GLU A 197 7.20 -16.56 -17.30
CA GLU A 197 5.97 -16.89 -16.56
C GLU A 197 5.66 -15.89 -15.45
N SER A 198 6.45 -14.82 -15.30
CA SER A 198 6.31 -13.78 -14.27
C SER A 198 5.08 -12.87 -14.45
N GLU A 199 4.22 -13.16 -15.41
CA GLU A 199 2.99 -12.37 -15.64
C GLU A 199 1.93 -12.59 -14.55
N LYS A 200 2.02 -13.68 -13.75
CA LYS A 200 1.04 -14.00 -12.72
C LYS A 200 1.63 -13.80 -11.33
N ALA A 201 1.15 -12.81 -10.62
CA ALA A 201 1.47 -12.69 -9.21
C ALA A 201 0.56 -13.60 -8.39
N ARG A 202 1.13 -14.26 -7.37
CA ARG A 202 0.34 -14.93 -6.34
C ARG A 202 0.02 -13.94 -5.25
N LYS A 203 -1.25 -13.81 -4.93
CA LYS A 203 -1.76 -12.91 -3.90
C LYS A 203 -2.56 -13.70 -2.88
N ILE A 204 -2.49 -13.29 -1.62
CA ILE A 204 -3.31 -13.87 -0.55
C ILE A 204 -4.23 -12.79 -0.02
N VAL A 205 -5.51 -13.08 0.03
CA VAL A 205 -6.51 -12.25 0.70
C VAL A 205 -6.70 -12.81 2.11
N HIS A 206 -6.21 -12.07 3.10
CA HIS A 206 -6.43 -12.38 4.51
C HIS A 206 -7.71 -11.67 4.98
N ARG A 207 -8.53 -12.38 5.74
CA ARG A 207 -9.81 -11.92 6.27
C ARG A 207 -9.96 -12.22 7.74
#